data_12e48c2ef611c0dba7122cdf86c95672
#
_entry.id   12e48c2ef611c0dba7122cdf86c95672
#
_cell.length_a   1.000
_cell.length_b   1.000
_cell.length_c   1.000
_cell.angle_alpha   90.00
_cell.angle_beta   90.00
_cell.angle_gamma   90.00
#
_symmetry.space_group_name_H-M   'P 1'
#
loop_
_entity.id
_entity.type
_entity.pdbx_description
1 polymer ?
#
loop_
_entity_poly.entity_id
_entity_poly.type
_entity_poly.pdbx_seq_one_letter_code
_entity_poly.pdbx_strand_id
1 'polypeptide(L)'
;MDTSTEVLALNAKLQIKKNALRKMLKEKGVLKKGGNNTYSKYTYFTEAQYKELFTELFSEVGLELKFTELEYITFQTDKANGRMPRLMFTLMDIDTGYGEETVITGEGLDTGDKAGYKAYTGALKYFLANTFMVATGDDPEKESPTAKTGEKKATPHQLTFLRAKYQGENYEKLLKANNLEKLEDMTMQQASSIIDKWKKKEESHE
;
A
#
# COMPACT_ATOMS: atom_id res chain seq x y z
N MET A 1 4.88 34.70 33.82
CA MET A 1 3.74 34.01 33.20
C MET A 1 3.81 32.56 33.66
N ASP A 2 2.65 31.97 33.93
CA ASP A 2 2.62 30.55 34.27
C ASP A 2 3.08 29.73 33.04
N THR A 3 3.98 28.78 33.25
CA THR A 3 4.56 27.89 32.20
C THR A 3 3.48 27.26 31.33
N SER A 4 2.33 26.97 31.88
CA SER A 4 1.15 26.46 31.18
C SER A 4 0.58 27.43 30.14
N THR A 5 0.52 28.73 30.48
CA THR A 5 0.01 29.78 29.57
C THR A 5 0.96 30.03 28.41
N GLU A 6 2.26 29.94 28.66
CA GLU A 6 3.29 30.10 27.64
C GLU A 6 3.27 28.94 26.63
N VAL A 7 3.19 27.69 27.09
CA VAL A 7 3.06 26.50 26.22
C VAL A 7 1.80 26.57 25.37
N LEU A 8 0.66 27.00 25.93
CA LEU A 8 -0.57 27.18 25.16
C LEU A 8 -0.43 28.25 24.06
N ALA A 9 0.28 29.34 24.33
CA ALA A 9 0.55 30.37 23.34
C ALA A 9 1.47 29.87 22.20
N LEU A 10 2.48 29.07 22.51
CA LEU A 10 3.38 28.44 21.52
C LEU A 10 2.64 27.44 20.66
N ASN A 11 1.83 26.59 21.28
CA ASN A 11 0.98 25.65 20.56
C ASN A 11 0.03 26.38 19.60
N ALA A 12 -0.62 27.45 20.05
CA ALA A 12 -1.52 28.24 19.20
C ALA A 12 -0.80 28.78 17.95
N LYS A 13 0.45 29.24 18.05
CA LYS A 13 1.26 29.66 16.90
C LYS A 13 1.52 28.52 15.92
N LEU A 14 1.91 27.35 16.42
CA LEU A 14 2.10 26.16 15.59
C LEU A 14 0.81 25.77 14.86
N GLN A 15 -0.34 25.78 15.55
CA GLN A 15 -1.63 25.47 14.94
C GLN A 15 -2.04 26.47 13.85
N ILE A 16 -1.71 27.75 14.00
CA ILE A 16 -1.94 28.77 12.95
C ILE A 16 -1.17 28.38 11.68
N LYS A 17 0.12 28.02 11.78
CA LYS A 17 0.94 27.60 10.66
C LYS A 17 0.44 26.30 10.02
N LYS A 18 0.07 25.32 10.84
CA LYS A 18 -0.55 24.07 10.34
C LYS A 18 -1.83 24.36 9.55
N ASN A 19 -2.68 25.27 10.03
CA ASN A 19 -3.90 25.65 9.34
C ASN A 19 -3.63 26.43 8.04
N ALA A 20 -2.64 27.32 8.02
CA ALA A 20 -2.20 28.00 6.80
C ALA A 20 -1.78 26.98 5.72
N LEU A 21 -0.97 26.00 6.10
CA LEU A 21 -0.54 24.94 5.20
C LEU A 21 -1.71 24.10 4.67
N ARG A 22 -2.66 23.72 5.55
CA ARG A 22 -3.88 23.00 5.12
C ARG A 22 -4.70 23.80 4.10
N LYS A 23 -4.79 25.12 4.28
CA LYS A 23 -5.48 26.01 3.35
C LYS A 23 -4.78 26.02 1.99
N MET A 24 -3.47 26.13 1.95
CA MET A 24 -2.68 26.07 0.71
C MET A 24 -2.85 24.72 0.01
N LEU A 25 -2.84 23.60 0.74
CA LEU A 25 -3.12 22.27 0.17
C LEU A 25 -4.53 22.18 -0.42
N LYS A 26 -5.53 22.76 0.25
CA LYS A 26 -6.90 22.81 -0.27
C LYS A 26 -6.98 23.60 -1.58
N GLU A 27 -6.26 24.70 -1.70
CA GLU A 27 -6.18 25.51 -2.92
C GLU A 27 -5.48 24.78 -4.08
N LYS A 28 -4.47 23.95 -3.78
CA LYS A 28 -3.82 23.06 -4.77
C LYS A 28 -4.76 21.92 -5.24
N GLY A 29 -5.79 21.60 -4.48
CA GLY A 29 -6.78 20.56 -4.82
C GLY A 29 -6.26 19.14 -4.63
N VAL A 30 -6.90 18.17 -5.32
CA VAL A 30 -6.51 16.76 -5.25
C VAL A 30 -5.18 16.55 -5.97
N LEU A 31 -4.22 15.99 -5.27
CA LEU A 31 -2.91 15.67 -5.83
C LEU A 31 -3.02 14.59 -6.91
N LYS A 32 -2.25 14.74 -7.99
CA LYS A 32 -2.18 13.72 -9.05
C LYS A 32 -1.09 12.70 -8.73
N LYS A 33 -1.43 11.44 -8.80
CA LYS A 33 -0.50 10.33 -8.58
C LYS A 33 0.49 10.23 -9.74
N GLY A 34 1.79 10.35 -9.46
CA GLY A 34 2.86 10.28 -10.47
C GLY A 34 3.53 8.92 -10.61
N GLY A 35 3.34 8.03 -9.62
CA GLY A 35 3.89 6.68 -9.67
C GLY A 35 2.89 5.67 -10.24
N ASN A 36 3.40 4.69 -10.97
CA ASN A 36 2.60 3.57 -11.49
C ASN A 36 3.30 2.24 -11.15
N ASN A 37 2.59 1.37 -10.46
CA ASN A 37 3.02 0.01 -10.23
C ASN A 37 2.43 -0.88 -11.33
N THR A 38 3.24 -1.22 -12.33
CA THR A 38 2.82 -2.04 -13.47
C THR A 38 2.52 -3.49 -13.10
N TYR A 39 3.15 -4.00 -12.04
CA TYR A 39 2.93 -5.36 -11.56
C TYR A 39 1.58 -5.52 -10.87
N SER A 40 1.27 -4.61 -9.93
CA SER A 40 0.01 -4.64 -9.15
C SER A 40 -1.07 -3.73 -9.73
N LYS A 41 -0.79 -3.07 -10.86
CA LYS A 41 -1.74 -2.23 -11.65
C LYS A 41 -2.42 -1.14 -10.83
N TYR A 42 -1.67 -0.44 -9.98
CA TYR A 42 -2.19 0.73 -9.25
C TYR A 42 -1.26 1.93 -9.39
N THR A 43 -1.83 3.13 -9.25
CA THR A 43 -1.09 4.38 -9.20
C THR A 43 -0.89 4.83 -7.75
N TYR A 44 0.23 5.50 -7.47
CA TYR A 44 0.57 5.95 -6.13
C TYR A 44 1.33 7.29 -6.16
N PHE A 45 1.37 7.96 -5.03
CA PHE A 45 2.23 9.13 -4.85
C PHE A 45 3.65 8.66 -4.59
N THR A 46 4.60 9.20 -5.34
CA THR A 46 6.02 8.93 -5.09
C THR A 46 6.50 9.69 -3.85
N GLU A 47 7.59 9.23 -3.24
CA GLU A 47 8.23 9.97 -2.15
C GLU A 47 8.72 11.33 -2.63
N ALA A 48 9.28 11.41 -3.84
CA ALA A 48 9.75 12.64 -4.44
C ALA A 48 8.65 13.70 -4.53
N GLN A 49 7.44 13.32 -4.98
CA GLN A 49 6.30 14.24 -5.04
C GLN A 49 5.91 14.81 -3.67
N TYR A 50 5.91 13.96 -2.62
CA TYR A 50 5.63 14.45 -1.27
C TYR A 50 6.73 15.38 -0.76
N LYS A 51 8.00 15.00 -0.95
CA LYS A 51 9.13 15.82 -0.51
C LYS A 51 9.15 17.18 -1.22
N GLU A 52 8.97 17.20 -2.54
CA GLU A 52 8.93 18.42 -3.34
C GLU A 52 7.81 19.36 -2.84
N LEU A 53 6.58 18.85 -2.77
CA LEU A 53 5.42 19.61 -2.32
C LEU A 53 5.59 20.17 -0.91
N PHE A 54 5.98 19.32 0.05
CA PHE A 54 6.04 19.74 1.44
C PHE A 54 7.28 20.56 1.76
N THR A 55 8.38 20.44 1.01
CA THR A 55 9.53 21.34 1.14
C THR A 55 9.14 22.78 0.82
N GLU A 56 8.41 22.98 -0.29
CA GLU A 56 7.89 24.30 -0.67
C GLU A 56 6.95 24.85 0.41
N LEU A 57 5.93 24.09 0.78
CA LEU A 57 4.91 24.52 1.73
C LEU A 57 5.47 24.78 3.14
N PHE A 58 6.38 23.96 3.63
CA PHE A 58 7.02 24.14 4.93
C PHE A 58 7.89 25.39 4.96
N SER A 59 8.64 25.65 3.89
CA SER A 59 9.44 26.87 3.77
C SER A 59 8.56 28.12 3.79
N GLU A 60 7.41 28.10 3.12
CA GLU A 60 6.49 29.24 3.03
C GLU A 60 5.85 29.58 4.39
N VAL A 61 5.46 28.57 5.18
CA VAL A 61 4.82 28.80 6.47
C VAL A 61 5.77 28.80 7.66
N GLY A 62 7.04 28.51 7.45
CA GLY A 62 8.03 28.45 8.53
C GLY A 62 7.85 27.24 9.45
N LEU A 63 7.69 26.05 8.86
CA LEU A 63 7.69 24.77 9.56
C LEU A 63 8.90 23.93 9.20
N GLU A 64 9.35 23.09 10.12
CA GLU A 64 10.38 22.09 9.91
C GLU A 64 9.87 20.71 10.36
N LEU A 65 10.18 19.66 9.59
CA LEU A 65 9.89 18.29 9.96
C LEU A 65 11.18 17.50 10.11
N LYS A 66 11.35 16.89 11.28
CA LYS A 66 12.42 15.93 11.58
C LYS A 66 11.80 14.59 11.94
N PHE A 67 12.57 13.51 11.79
CA PHE A 67 12.18 12.22 12.37
C PHE A 67 13.38 11.50 12.96
N THR A 68 13.11 10.68 13.97
CA THR A 68 14.07 9.81 14.64
C THR A 68 13.52 8.39 14.68
N GLU A 69 14.33 7.41 14.33
CA GLU A 69 13.98 6.01 14.56
C GLU A 69 14.18 5.70 16.04
N LEU A 70 13.10 5.28 16.71
CA LEU A 70 13.12 4.87 18.12
C LEU A 70 13.54 3.41 18.26
N GLU A 71 12.94 2.55 17.46
CA GLU A 71 13.15 1.11 17.44
C GLU A 71 12.68 0.52 16.12
N TYR A 72 13.05 -0.70 15.81
CA TYR A 72 12.53 -1.43 14.67
C TYR A 72 12.44 -2.94 14.93
N ILE A 73 11.55 -3.58 14.21
CA ILE A 73 11.45 -5.04 14.14
C ILE A 73 11.77 -5.46 12.71
N THR A 74 12.56 -6.52 12.58
CA THR A 74 12.75 -7.22 11.31
C THR A 74 12.04 -8.55 11.35
N PHE A 75 11.45 -8.96 10.24
CA PHE A 75 10.79 -10.24 10.09
C PHE A 75 10.96 -10.77 8.68
N GLN A 76 10.73 -12.05 8.50
CA GLN A 76 10.78 -12.70 7.20
C GLN A 76 9.44 -13.36 6.90
N THR A 77 9.05 -13.29 5.64
CA THR A 77 7.98 -14.08 5.05
C THR A 77 8.60 -15.08 4.07
N ASP A 78 7.82 -16.03 3.57
CA ASP A 78 8.29 -17.01 2.57
C ASP A 78 8.88 -16.35 1.31
N LYS A 79 8.57 -15.08 1.05
CA LYS A 79 8.91 -14.39 -0.20
C LYS A 79 9.64 -13.05 -0.03
N ALA A 80 9.74 -12.52 1.18
CA ALA A 80 10.27 -11.17 1.38
C ALA A 80 10.84 -10.96 2.78
N ASN A 81 11.79 -10.03 2.88
CA ASN A 81 12.25 -9.47 4.13
C ASN A 81 11.34 -8.31 4.52
N GLY A 82 10.99 -8.23 5.79
CA GLY A 82 10.17 -7.18 6.35
C GLY A 82 10.94 -6.30 7.34
N ARG A 83 10.58 -5.03 7.41
CA ARG A 83 11.04 -4.09 8.43
C ARG A 83 9.88 -3.22 8.89
N MET A 84 9.74 -3.07 10.21
CA MET A 84 8.75 -2.23 10.87
C MET A 84 9.47 -1.27 11.83
N PRO A 85 9.92 -0.10 11.35
CA PRO A 85 10.47 0.93 12.21
C PRO A 85 9.35 1.68 12.91
N ARG A 86 9.63 2.08 14.15
CA ARG A 86 8.83 3.01 14.93
C ARG A 86 9.52 4.36 14.90
N LEU A 87 8.90 5.33 14.23
CA LEU A 87 9.48 6.62 13.92
C LEU A 87 8.76 7.72 14.70
N MET A 88 9.51 8.54 15.39
CA MET A 88 9.01 9.77 15.99
C MET A 88 9.22 10.92 15.02
N PHE A 89 8.13 11.51 14.57
CA PHE A 89 8.12 12.73 13.75
C PHE A 89 7.95 13.95 14.66
N THR A 90 8.84 14.92 14.52
CA THR A 90 8.76 16.20 15.23
C THR A 90 8.47 17.29 14.22
N LEU A 91 7.26 17.86 14.28
CA LEU A 91 6.87 19.02 13.48
C LEU A 91 7.08 20.28 14.31
N MET A 92 7.94 21.16 13.86
CA MET A 92 8.43 22.30 14.62
C MET A 92 8.12 23.61 13.90
N ASP A 93 7.68 24.61 14.65
CA ASP A 93 7.63 26.02 14.26
C ASP A 93 9.05 26.62 14.38
N ILE A 94 9.65 27.02 13.25
CA ILE A 94 11.02 27.53 13.22
C ILE A 94 11.17 28.88 13.96
N ASP A 95 10.13 29.69 14.05
CA ASP A 95 10.22 31.00 14.71
C ASP A 95 10.27 30.87 16.23
N THR A 96 9.62 29.86 16.79
CA THR A 96 9.50 29.67 18.24
C THR A 96 10.31 28.50 18.78
N GLY A 97 10.73 27.57 17.91
CA GLY A 97 11.34 26.31 18.33
C GLY A 97 10.38 25.32 18.98
N TYR A 98 9.09 25.66 19.08
CA TYR A 98 8.07 24.77 19.64
C TYR A 98 7.68 23.70 18.63
N GLY A 99 7.54 22.44 19.08
CA GLY A 99 7.19 21.31 18.21
C GLY A 99 6.21 20.35 18.85
N GLU A 100 5.51 19.63 18.01
CA GLU A 100 4.67 18.48 18.36
C GLU A 100 5.32 17.19 17.88
N GLU A 101 5.25 16.17 18.72
CA GLU A 101 5.77 14.84 18.39
C GLU A 101 4.63 13.85 18.11
N THR A 102 4.82 13.04 17.09
CA THR A 102 3.88 11.97 16.70
C THR A 102 4.66 10.72 16.36
N VAL A 103 4.29 9.60 16.94
CA VAL A 103 4.92 8.30 16.64
C VAL A 103 4.10 7.55 15.62
N ILE A 104 4.75 7.12 14.54
CA ILE A 104 4.18 6.32 13.46
C ILE A 104 5.01 5.05 13.29
N THR A 105 4.34 3.91 13.19
CA THR A 105 4.98 2.66 12.77
C THR A 105 4.85 2.51 11.27
N GLY A 106 6.00 2.40 10.59
CA GLY A 106 6.04 2.06 9.18
C GLY A 106 6.12 0.55 8.97
N GLU A 107 5.69 0.07 7.82
CA GLU A 107 5.90 -1.32 7.40
C GLU A 107 6.41 -1.34 5.98
N GLY A 108 7.43 -2.16 5.72
CA GLY A 108 7.99 -2.36 4.41
C GLY A 108 8.34 -3.82 4.16
N LEU A 109 7.93 -4.32 3.01
CA LEU A 109 8.27 -5.65 2.51
C LEU A 109 9.05 -5.53 1.20
N ASP A 110 10.15 -6.27 1.09
CA ASP A 110 10.95 -6.31 -0.13
C ASP A 110 11.64 -7.67 -0.28
N THR A 111 11.72 -8.17 -1.50
CA THR A 111 12.46 -9.41 -1.82
C THR A 111 13.98 -9.24 -1.77
N GLY A 112 14.46 -8.00 -1.77
CA GLY A 112 15.87 -7.60 -1.64
C GLY A 112 16.12 -6.80 -0.36
N ASP A 113 16.81 -5.68 -0.50
CA ASP A 113 17.35 -4.84 0.59
C ASP A 113 16.52 -3.58 0.91
N LYS A 114 15.41 -3.35 0.19
CA LYS A 114 14.67 -2.07 0.25
C LYS A 114 13.53 -2.02 1.26
N ALA A 115 13.36 -3.05 2.09
CA ALA A 115 12.28 -3.10 3.09
C ALA A 115 12.29 -1.87 4.02
N GLY A 116 13.47 -1.46 4.51
CA GLY A 116 13.62 -0.28 5.35
C GLY A 116 13.19 1.01 4.64
N TYR A 117 13.67 1.24 3.43
CA TYR A 117 13.29 2.44 2.65
C TYR A 117 11.80 2.51 2.38
N LYS A 118 11.16 1.38 2.06
CA LYS A 118 9.70 1.32 1.87
C LYS A 118 8.94 1.67 3.15
N ALA A 119 9.41 1.15 4.30
CA ALA A 119 8.81 1.45 5.59
C ALA A 119 8.90 2.94 5.96
N TYR A 120 10.08 3.56 5.79
CA TYR A 120 10.25 4.99 6.05
C TYR A 120 9.40 5.86 5.12
N THR A 121 9.41 5.55 3.82
CA THR A 121 8.60 6.27 2.83
C THR A 121 7.11 6.16 3.13
N GLY A 122 6.65 4.99 3.53
CA GLY A 122 5.25 4.75 3.94
C GLY A 122 4.88 5.58 5.16
N ALA A 123 5.70 5.53 6.22
CA ALA A 123 5.48 6.27 7.45
C ALA A 123 5.45 7.79 7.23
N LEU A 124 6.40 8.32 6.44
CA LEU A 124 6.46 9.75 6.11
C LEU A 124 5.19 10.20 5.37
N LYS A 125 4.79 9.49 4.33
CA LYS A 125 3.57 9.82 3.57
C LYS A 125 2.34 9.74 4.44
N TYR A 126 2.23 8.73 5.29
CA TYR A 126 1.11 8.57 6.22
C TYR A 126 1.05 9.71 7.24
N PHE A 127 2.20 10.08 7.83
CA PHE A 127 2.30 11.24 8.73
C PHE A 127 1.82 12.52 8.06
N LEU A 128 2.34 12.84 6.88
CA LEU A 128 2.02 14.07 6.15
C LEU A 128 0.55 14.10 5.72
N ALA A 129 0.04 12.98 5.18
CA ALA A 129 -1.35 12.89 4.73
C ALA A 129 -2.33 13.11 5.87
N ASN A 130 -2.13 12.48 7.02
CA ASN A 130 -3.04 12.58 8.17
C ASN A 130 -2.90 13.92 8.91
N THR A 131 -1.66 14.40 9.13
CA THR A 131 -1.43 15.66 9.84
C THR A 131 -2.01 16.86 9.10
N PHE A 132 -1.92 16.84 7.78
CA PHE A 132 -2.34 17.96 6.94
C PHE A 132 -3.63 17.70 6.15
N MET A 133 -4.28 16.56 6.35
CA MET A 133 -5.54 16.18 5.70
C MET A 133 -5.43 16.26 4.16
N VAL A 134 -4.36 15.68 3.62
CA VAL A 134 -4.07 15.72 2.18
C VAL A 134 -5.11 14.91 1.41
N ALA A 135 -5.82 15.56 0.49
CA ALA A 135 -6.78 14.89 -0.38
C ALA A 135 -6.06 14.07 -1.45
N THR A 136 -6.01 12.76 -1.29
CA THR A 136 -5.37 11.84 -2.24
C THR A 136 -6.35 11.28 -3.27
N GLY A 137 -7.65 11.46 -3.06
CA GLY A 137 -8.69 10.82 -3.86
C GLY A 137 -8.80 9.31 -3.63
N ASP A 138 -8.01 8.77 -2.71
CA ASP A 138 -8.14 7.38 -2.26
C ASP A 138 -9.17 7.33 -1.13
N ASP A 139 -10.12 6.43 -1.29
CA ASP A 139 -11.07 6.09 -0.25
C ASP A 139 -10.78 4.63 0.15
N PRO A 140 -10.27 4.39 1.36
CA PRO A 140 -9.95 3.03 1.81
C PRO A 140 -11.20 2.13 1.91
N GLU A 141 -12.38 2.75 2.01
CA GLU A 141 -13.66 2.06 2.08
C GLU A 141 -14.29 1.86 0.69
N LYS A 142 -13.88 2.62 -0.33
CA LYS A 142 -14.12 2.17 -1.68
C LYS A 142 -13.42 0.84 -1.80
N GLU A 143 -14.21 -0.20 -1.99
CA GLU A 143 -13.67 -1.51 -2.33
C GLU A 143 -12.48 -1.25 -3.23
N SER A 144 -11.29 -1.51 -2.71
CA SER A 144 -10.14 -1.77 -3.58
C SER A 144 -10.75 -2.64 -4.64
N PRO A 145 -10.76 -2.27 -5.95
CA PRO A 145 -11.26 -3.21 -6.94
C PRO A 145 -10.55 -4.47 -6.52
N THR A 146 -11.35 -5.29 -5.76
CA THR A 146 -10.90 -6.55 -5.21
C THR A 146 -10.04 -6.99 -6.32
N ALA A 147 -8.71 -7.03 -6.12
CA ALA A 147 -7.91 -7.43 -7.23
C ALA A 147 -8.77 -8.54 -7.77
N LYS A 148 -9.52 -8.23 -8.84
CA LYS A 148 -10.13 -9.32 -9.58
C LYS A 148 -8.87 -10.08 -9.76
N THR A 149 -8.68 -11.04 -8.87
CA THR A 149 -7.67 -12.05 -9.05
C THR A 149 -8.04 -12.45 -10.43
N GLY A 150 -7.41 -11.72 -11.36
CA GLY A 150 -7.70 -11.88 -12.74
C GLY A 150 -7.36 -13.32 -12.84
N GLU A 151 -8.43 -14.13 -12.68
CA GLU A 151 -8.41 -15.51 -12.27
C GLU A 151 -7.31 -16.04 -13.10
N LYS A 152 -6.11 -16.26 -12.48
CA LYS A 152 -4.90 -16.54 -13.25
C LYS A 152 -5.30 -17.68 -14.14
N LYS A 153 -5.28 -17.49 -15.44
CA LYS A 153 -5.66 -18.53 -16.39
C LYS A 153 -4.83 -19.77 -16.08
N ALA A 154 -5.41 -20.92 -16.25
CA ALA A 154 -4.75 -22.20 -16.05
C ALA A 154 -3.39 -22.22 -16.76
N THR A 155 -2.38 -22.74 -16.09
CA THR A 155 -1.04 -22.82 -16.65
C THR A 155 -1.02 -23.77 -17.85
N PRO A 156 -0.08 -23.60 -18.81
CA PRO A 156 0.06 -24.54 -19.92
C PRO A 156 0.15 -25.99 -19.46
N HIS A 157 0.84 -26.25 -18.36
CA HIS A 157 0.96 -27.58 -17.76
C HIS A 157 -0.40 -28.14 -17.28
N GLN A 158 -1.20 -27.32 -16.60
CA GLN A 158 -2.55 -27.71 -16.17
C GLN A 158 -3.48 -27.99 -17.37
N LEU A 159 -3.42 -27.12 -18.39
CA LEU A 159 -4.22 -27.31 -19.61
C LEU A 159 -3.82 -28.61 -20.34
N THR A 160 -2.51 -28.90 -20.44
CA THR A 160 -2.01 -30.15 -21.04
C THR A 160 -2.49 -31.37 -20.26
N PHE A 161 -2.42 -31.35 -18.93
CA PHE A 161 -2.93 -32.41 -18.08
C PHE A 161 -4.45 -32.65 -18.31
N LEU A 162 -5.24 -31.59 -18.28
CA LEU A 162 -6.69 -31.69 -18.47
C LEU A 162 -7.06 -32.20 -19.87
N ARG A 163 -6.37 -31.76 -20.91
CA ARG A 163 -6.56 -32.30 -22.28
C ARG A 163 -6.22 -33.77 -22.40
N ALA A 164 -5.20 -34.24 -21.71
CA ALA A 164 -4.81 -35.65 -21.71
C ALA A 164 -5.82 -36.54 -21.00
N LYS A 165 -6.46 -36.02 -19.92
CA LYS A 165 -7.37 -36.81 -19.07
C LYS A 165 -8.85 -36.70 -19.47
N TYR A 166 -9.24 -35.62 -20.11
CA TYR A 166 -10.60 -35.37 -20.57
C TYR A 166 -10.66 -35.30 -22.10
N GLN A 167 -11.24 -36.32 -22.75
CA GLN A 167 -11.36 -36.39 -24.21
C GLN A 167 -12.79 -36.67 -24.63
N GLY A 168 -13.15 -36.32 -25.86
CA GLY A 168 -14.50 -36.55 -26.43
C GLY A 168 -15.61 -35.93 -25.60
N GLU A 169 -16.64 -36.67 -25.32
CA GLU A 169 -17.80 -36.19 -24.52
C GLU A 169 -17.44 -35.73 -23.12
N ASN A 170 -16.40 -36.28 -22.51
CA ASN A 170 -15.95 -35.86 -21.18
C ASN A 170 -15.33 -34.49 -21.22
N TYR A 171 -14.68 -34.11 -22.32
CA TYR A 171 -14.15 -32.76 -22.52
C TYR A 171 -15.28 -31.72 -22.62
N GLU A 172 -16.34 -32.01 -23.38
CA GLU A 172 -17.48 -31.12 -23.50
C GLU A 172 -18.25 -30.99 -22.16
N LYS A 173 -18.38 -32.09 -21.42
CA LYS A 173 -18.96 -32.06 -20.06
C LYS A 173 -18.13 -31.21 -19.10
N LEU A 174 -16.80 -31.26 -19.19
CA LEU A 174 -15.90 -30.46 -18.40
C LEU A 174 -16.09 -28.96 -18.66
N LEU A 175 -16.17 -28.57 -19.93
CA LEU A 175 -16.41 -27.18 -20.32
C LEU A 175 -17.76 -26.66 -19.82
N LYS A 176 -18.84 -27.43 -20.07
CA LYS A 176 -20.20 -27.08 -19.63
C LYS A 176 -20.32 -26.97 -18.10
N ALA A 177 -19.71 -27.90 -17.36
CA ALA A 177 -19.73 -27.87 -15.89
C ALA A 177 -19.02 -26.67 -15.28
N ASN A 178 -18.12 -26.02 -16.02
CA ASN A 178 -17.38 -24.86 -15.59
C ASN A 178 -17.80 -23.55 -16.30
N ASN A 179 -18.88 -23.57 -17.08
CA ASN A 179 -19.41 -22.46 -17.88
C ASN A 179 -18.33 -21.83 -18.79
N LEU A 180 -17.56 -22.67 -19.48
CA LEU A 180 -16.48 -22.25 -20.37
C LEU A 180 -16.81 -22.60 -21.84
N GLU A 181 -16.45 -21.71 -22.74
CA GLU A 181 -16.50 -22.00 -24.17
C GLU A 181 -15.26 -22.80 -24.65
N LYS A 182 -14.11 -22.56 -24.01
CA LYS A 182 -12.85 -23.24 -24.31
C LYS A 182 -12.01 -23.40 -23.03
N LEU A 183 -11.15 -24.41 -23.04
CA LEU A 183 -10.34 -24.77 -21.88
C LEU A 183 -9.33 -23.66 -21.49
N GLU A 184 -8.88 -22.85 -22.45
CA GLU A 184 -7.98 -21.72 -22.24
C GLU A 184 -8.59 -20.60 -21.39
N ASP A 185 -9.89 -20.60 -21.24
CA ASP A 185 -10.61 -19.62 -20.39
C ASP A 185 -10.71 -20.07 -18.94
N MET A 186 -10.33 -21.32 -18.65
CA MET A 186 -10.30 -21.88 -17.30
C MET A 186 -9.30 -21.15 -16.41
N THR A 187 -9.70 -20.92 -15.17
CA THR A 187 -8.83 -20.30 -14.16
C THR A 187 -7.88 -21.33 -13.55
N MET A 188 -6.74 -20.86 -13.04
CA MET A 188 -5.77 -21.72 -12.35
C MET A 188 -6.43 -22.47 -11.17
N GLN A 189 -7.34 -21.81 -10.46
CA GLN A 189 -8.02 -22.38 -9.30
C GLN A 189 -9.02 -23.46 -9.71
N GLN A 190 -9.79 -23.24 -10.76
CA GLN A 190 -10.67 -24.27 -11.34
C GLN A 190 -9.87 -25.48 -11.82
N ALA A 191 -8.78 -25.23 -12.57
CA ALA A 191 -7.91 -26.28 -13.05
C ALA A 191 -7.29 -27.10 -11.90
N SER A 192 -6.77 -26.46 -10.87
CA SER A 192 -6.22 -27.14 -9.69
C SER A 192 -7.26 -28.00 -9.00
N SER A 193 -8.47 -27.48 -8.74
CA SER A 193 -9.54 -28.23 -8.09
C SER A 193 -9.94 -29.48 -8.88
N ILE A 194 -9.97 -29.40 -10.21
CA ILE A 194 -10.31 -30.55 -11.06
C ILE A 194 -9.19 -31.59 -11.06
N ILE A 195 -7.94 -31.16 -11.14
CA ILE A 195 -6.76 -32.04 -11.10
C ILE A 195 -6.69 -32.77 -9.75
N ASP A 196 -6.95 -32.09 -8.64
CA ASP A 196 -6.93 -32.69 -7.31
C ASP A 196 -8.05 -33.73 -7.12
N LYS A 197 -9.26 -33.43 -7.62
CA LYS A 197 -10.35 -34.40 -7.62
C LYS A 197 -10.02 -35.64 -8.47
N TRP A 198 -9.37 -35.45 -9.59
CA TRP A 198 -8.96 -36.52 -10.48
C TRP A 198 -7.92 -37.42 -9.81
N LYS A 199 -6.88 -36.85 -9.18
CA LYS A 199 -5.84 -37.58 -8.43
C LYS A 199 -6.44 -38.41 -7.29
N LYS A 200 -7.32 -37.80 -6.48
CA LYS A 200 -7.99 -38.52 -5.37
C LYS A 200 -8.82 -39.69 -5.85
N LYS A 201 -9.40 -39.61 -7.05
CA LYS A 201 -10.17 -40.73 -7.63
C LYS A 201 -9.26 -41.85 -8.12
N GLU A 202 -8.08 -41.55 -8.64
CA GLU A 202 -7.07 -42.56 -9.00
C GLU A 202 -6.56 -43.32 -7.77
N GLU A 203 -6.21 -42.60 -6.69
CA GLU A 203 -5.75 -43.17 -5.41
C GLU A 203 -6.80 -44.05 -4.71
N SER A 204 -8.09 -43.85 -5.01
CA SER A 204 -9.19 -44.66 -4.43
C SER A 204 -9.53 -45.92 -5.23
N HIS A 205 -8.89 -46.15 -6.38
CA HIS A 205 -9.08 -47.30 -7.26
C HIS A 205 -7.86 -48.24 -7.34
N GLU A 206 -6.80 -47.96 -6.58
CA GLU A 206 -5.70 -48.87 -6.25
C GLU A 206 -5.98 -49.54 -4.87
#